data_1bc6a777c2978b2dc10c38cd2bc14645
#
_entry.id   1bc6a777c2978b2dc10c38cd2bc14645
#
_cell.length_a   1.000
_cell.length_b   1.000
_cell.length_c   1.000
_cell.angle_alpha   90.00
_cell.angle_beta   90.00
_cell.angle_gamma   90.00
#
_symmetry.space_group_name_H-M   'P 1'
#
loop_
_entity.id
_entity.type
_entity.pdbx_description
1 polymer ?
#
loop_
_entity_poly.entity_id
_entity_poly.type
_entity_poly.pdbx_seq_one_letter_code
_entity_poly.pdbx_strand_id
1 'polypeptide(L)'
;MTTQWPRLNLAAGPVEVMPRTLRDQGRPILYHYDPAFIELFARTSGLLQQVFRTEYDAVIMQGEAILGLEAAAASLISPGDKVLNLVSGVFGKWFEDFIEKYGGETIELAVPYDDAVDPEDVRRALHANPGVKFLSVVHSETPSGTHNPVRDICRVAHEFGVLTMIDTVSGLGGELYSPEEWGMDVAVAGPQKCLGGTPGLTLMSVSPAAWAAMEARRPGPLRGSFLSILDWKSAWLEGRRFPYTPSVSEVYSLESVLEQTLAIGMERFVDRHQLIAAAARAGVRALGLDLWPARDEIAAACVTAVTVPDGLDEALLRKTMRHRYGVMISPGYGSLQGKLFRLAHMGPAQAHPTTLAAQLAVLERSLVDVGHPVALGAGVGAAMAALGNWNDEA
;
A
#
# COMPACT_ATOMS: atom_id res chain seq x y z
N MET A 1 -30.27 7.25 -15.73
CA MET A 1 -29.75 8.06 -14.61
C MET A 1 -28.28 8.33 -14.89
N THR A 2 -27.90 9.59 -15.09
CA THR A 2 -26.48 9.96 -15.22
C THR A 2 -25.79 9.67 -13.89
N THR A 3 -24.76 8.82 -13.90
CA THR A 3 -23.98 8.52 -12.69
C THR A 3 -23.25 9.79 -12.26
N GLN A 4 -23.66 10.37 -11.15
CA GLN A 4 -23.02 11.58 -10.63
C GLN A 4 -21.64 11.19 -10.04
N TRP A 5 -20.59 11.86 -10.48
CA TRP A 5 -19.24 11.69 -9.92
C TRP A 5 -19.21 12.16 -8.46
N PRO A 6 -18.49 11.49 -7.55
CA PRO A 6 -18.28 12.04 -6.22
C PRO A 6 -17.51 13.36 -6.31
N ARG A 7 -17.73 14.27 -5.39
CA ARG A 7 -16.97 15.52 -5.27
C ARG A 7 -15.60 15.26 -4.63
N LEU A 8 -15.57 14.31 -3.68
CA LEU A 8 -14.37 13.87 -2.99
C LEU A 8 -14.28 12.33 -3.05
N ASN A 9 -13.21 11.82 -3.62
CA ASN A 9 -12.89 10.41 -3.56
C ASN A 9 -11.99 10.16 -2.34
N LEU A 10 -12.59 9.70 -1.24
CA LEU A 10 -11.89 9.34 0.00
C LEU A 10 -11.92 7.81 0.21
N ALA A 11 -11.85 7.06 -0.88
CA ALA A 11 -11.72 5.61 -0.87
C ALA A 11 -10.27 5.20 -0.55
N ALA A 12 -10.10 3.98 -0.05
CA ALA A 12 -8.80 3.38 0.30
C ALA A 12 -8.05 2.82 -0.93
N GLY A 13 -7.93 3.64 -1.96
CA GLY A 13 -7.27 3.34 -3.23
C GLY A 13 -8.18 2.68 -4.29
N PRO A 14 -8.05 3.10 -5.56
CA PRO A 14 -7.23 4.23 -6.01
C PRO A 14 -7.67 5.55 -5.38
N VAL A 15 -6.68 6.37 -5.02
CA VAL A 15 -6.92 7.65 -4.34
C VAL A 15 -7.15 8.81 -5.31
N GLU A 16 -7.55 9.95 -4.79
CA GLU A 16 -7.59 11.19 -5.56
C GLU A 16 -6.18 11.67 -5.89
N VAL A 17 -5.95 12.02 -7.15
CA VAL A 17 -4.65 12.43 -7.67
C VAL A 17 -4.55 13.94 -7.71
N MET A 18 -3.41 14.48 -7.27
CA MET A 18 -3.19 15.93 -7.26
C MET A 18 -3.23 16.53 -8.68
N PRO A 19 -3.78 17.76 -8.83
CA PRO A 19 -3.92 18.41 -10.16
C PRO A 19 -2.59 18.54 -10.92
N ARG A 20 -1.45 18.74 -10.24
CA ARG A 20 -0.12 18.78 -10.87
C ARG A 20 0.17 17.45 -11.57
N THR A 21 -0.01 16.33 -10.89
CA THR A 21 0.24 14.99 -11.40
C THR A 21 -0.65 14.67 -12.61
N LEU A 22 -1.94 15.06 -12.57
CA LEU A 22 -2.84 14.87 -13.72
C LEU A 22 -2.41 15.69 -14.95
N ARG A 23 -1.93 16.92 -14.76
CA ARG A 23 -1.37 17.73 -15.87
C ARG A 23 -0.12 17.08 -16.46
N ASP A 24 0.77 16.59 -15.60
CA ASP A 24 2.01 15.93 -16.04
C ASP A 24 1.72 14.63 -16.79
N GLN A 25 0.76 13.83 -16.32
CA GLN A 25 0.30 12.62 -17.03
C GLN A 25 -0.26 12.93 -18.43
N GLY A 26 -0.88 14.10 -18.61
CA GLY A 26 -1.44 14.57 -19.89
C GLY A 26 -0.42 15.15 -20.88
N ARG A 27 0.87 15.09 -20.61
CA ARG A 27 1.94 15.56 -21.50
C ARG A 27 1.96 14.76 -22.81
N PRO A 28 2.47 15.34 -23.93
CA PRO A 28 2.65 14.61 -25.19
C PRO A 28 3.48 13.33 -25.01
N ILE A 29 3.06 12.25 -25.67
CA ILE A 29 3.73 10.96 -25.60
C ILE A 29 5.09 11.04 -26.32
N LEU A 30 6.16 10.77 -25.60
CA LEU A 30 7.48 10.57 -26.16
C LEU A 30 7.62 9.13 -26.69
N TYR A 31 8.42 8.98 -27.76
CA TYR A 31 8.86 7.67 -28.18
C TYR A 31 9.78 7.07 -27.12
N HIS A 32 9.54 5.85 -26.69
CA HIS A 32 10.25 5.28 -25.53
C HIS A 32 11.76 5.02 -25.78
N TYR A 33 12.24 5.05 -27.02
CA TYR A 33 13.68 5.04 -27.35
C TYR A 33 14.24 6.45 -27.61
N ASP A 34 13.44 7.50 -27.46
CA ASP A 34 13.95 8.86 -27.46
C ASP A 34 14.87 9.08 -26.25
N PRO A 35 16.06 9.67 -26.45
CA PRO A 35 17.00 9.96 -25.34
C PRO A 35 16.34 10.71 -24.17
N ALA A 36 15.41 11.64 -24.46
CA ALA A 36 14.72 12.39 -23.42
C ALA A 36 13.83 11.49 -22.55
N PHE A 37 13.17 10.46 -23.13
CA PHE A 37 12.39 9.52 -22.33
C PHE A 37 13.28 8.55 -21.54
N ILE A 38 14.37 8.08 -22.14
CA ILE A 38 15.35 7.21 -21.43
C ILE A 38 15.91 7.95 -20.21
N GLU A 39 16.27 9.23 -20.35
CA GLU A 39 16.76 10.07 -19.25
C GLU A 39 15.67 10.28 -18.18
N LEU A 40 14.44 10.59 -18.60
CA LEU A 40 13.30 10.75 -17.71
C LEU A 40 13.05 9.46 -16.90
N PHE A 41 13.04 8.30 -17.54
CA PHE A 41 12.82 7.03 -16.85
C PHE A 41 13.97 6.70 -15.88
N ALA A 42 15.21 7.01 -16.26
CA ALA A 42 16.38 6.85 -15.38
C ALA A 42 16.27 7.73 -14.13
N ARG A 43 15.89 9.01 -14.32
CA ARG A 43 15.65 9.95 -13.22
C ARG A 43 14.52 9.46 -12.32
N THR A 44 13.39 9.02 -12.90
CA THR A 44 12.25 8.46 -12.16
C THR A 44 12.65 7.24 -11.32
N SER A 45 13.48 6.35 -11.87
CA SER A 45 14.01 5.19 -11.12
C SER A 45 14.87 5.63 -9.93
N GLY A 46 15.72 6.65 -10.11
CA GLY A 46 16.52 7.23 -9.03
C GLY A 46 15.70 7.94 -7.95
N LEU A 47 14.60 8.63 -8.34
CA LEU A 47 13.66 9.20 -7.37
C LEU A 47 12.93 8.11 -6.59
N LEU A 48 12.59 6.99 -7.24
CA LEU A 48 11.96 5.85 -6.57
C LEU A 48 12.88 5.22 -5.53
N GLN A 49 14.19 5.07 -5.82
CA GLN A 49 15.17 4.61 -4.83
C GLN A 49 15.20 5.52 -3.60
N GLN A 50 15.17 6.85 -3.81
CA GLN A 50 15.14 7.82 -2.71
C GLN A 50 13.86 7.68 -1.86
N VAL A 51 12.70 7.42 -2.49
CA VAL A 51 11.42 7.21 -1.80
C VAL A 51 11.42 5.90 -1.00
N PHE A 52 11.99 4.82 -1.53
CA PHE A 52 12.23 3.58 -0.79
C PHE A 52 13.35 3.73 0.26
N ARG A 53 14.18 4.77 0.17
CA ARG A 53 15.36 4.99 1.01
C ARG A 53 16.32 3.81 0.92
N THR A 54 16.69 3.43 -0.30
CA THR A 54 17.46 2.23 -0.60
C THR A 54 18.50 2.46 -1.68
N GLU A 55 19.62 1.71 -1.59
CA GLU A 55 20.60 1.54 -2.67
C GLU A 55 20.29 0.32 -3.55
N TYR A 56 19.29 -0.50 -3.17
CA TYR A 56 18.83 -1.62 -3.99
C TYR A 56 18.24 -1.15 -5.31
N ASP A 57 18.22 -2.04 -6.29
CA ASP A 57 17.66 -1.71 -7.60
C ASP A 57 16.17 -1.40 -7.53
N ALA A 58 15.79 -0.23 -8.05
CA ALA A 58 14.40 0.14 -8.25
C ALA A 58 13.91 -0.36 -9.62
N VAL A 59 12.84 -1.14 -9.63
CA VAL A 59 12.19 -1.65 -10.84
C VAL A 59 10.81 -1.04 -10.97
N ILE A 60 10.50 -0.52 -12.16
CA ILE A 60 9.19 0.05 -12.51
C ILE A 60 8.60 -0.82 -13.62
N MET A 61 7.51 -1.54 -13.33
CA MET A 61 6.83 -2.39 -14.30
C MET A 61 5.46 -1.81 -14.64
N GLN A 62 5.02 -2.07 -15.87
CA GLN A 62 3.68 -1.69 -16.32
C GLN A 62 2.66 -2.69 -15.79
N GLY A 63 1.69 -2.19 -15.08
CA GLY A 63 0.62 -2.94 -14.44
C GLY A 63 0.42 -2.48 -12.99
N GLU A 64 -0.79 -2.60 -12.49
CA GLU A 64 -1.12 -2.30 -11.10
C GLU A 64 -0.31 -3.19 -10.14
N ALA A 65 -0.09 -2.77 -8.91
CA ALA A 65 0.83 -3.38 -7.95
C ALA A 65 0.61 -4.90 -7.72
N ILE A 66 -0.60 -5.42 -7.94
CA ILE A 66 -0.88 -6.87 -7.88
C ILE A 66 -0.04 -7.66 -8.90
N LEU A 67 0.25 -7.04 -10.06
CA LEU A 67 1.16 -7.64 -11.04
C LEU A 67 2.56 -7.84 -10.45
N GLY A 68 3.02 -6.91 -9.63
CA GLY A 68 4.32 -7.03 -8.98
C GLY A 68 4.37 -8.11 -7.91
N LEU A 69 3.30 -8.28 -7.14
CA LEU A 69 3.19 -9.36 -6.17
C LEU A 69 3.21 -10.72 -6.87
N GLU A 70 2.44 -10.87 -7.95
CA GLU A 70 2.48 -12.09 -8.77
C GLU A 70 3.83 -12.28 -9.44
N ALA A 71 4.46 -11.21 -9.96
CA ALA A 71 5.78 -11.26 -10.58
C ALA A 71 6.88 -11.70 -9.60
N ALA A 72 6.82 -11.24 -8.34
CA ALA A 72 7.73 -11.66 -7.28
C ALA A 72 7.59 -13.17 -7.00
N ALA A 73 6.36 -13.66 -6.79
CA ALA A 73 6.10 -15.08 -6.60
C ALA A 73 6.56 -15.92 -7.81
N ALA A 74 6.20 -15.50 -9.03
CA ALA A 74 6.56 -16.17 -10.28
C ALA A 74 8.07 -16.23 -10.52
N SER A 75 8.81 -15.18 -10.12
CA SER A 75 10.24 -15.08 -10.34
C SER A 75 11.08 -15.79 -9.28
N LEU A 76 10.58 -15.91 -8.05
CA LEU A 76 11.32 -16.48 -6.91
C LEU A 76 10.98 -17.94 -6.65
N ILE A 77 9.67 -18.30 -6.68
CA ILE A 77 9.22 -19.60 -6.21
C ILE A 77 9.50 -20.69 -7.25
N SER A 78 10.17 -21.76 -6.83
CA SER A 78 10.31 -23.01 -7.57
C SER A 78 9.30 -24.04 -7.06
N PRO A 79 8.84 -24.99 -7.89
CA PRO A 79 7.96 -26.07 -7.41
C PRO A 79 8.58 -26.83 -6.23
N GLY A 80 7.80 -27.00 -5.17
CA GLY A 80 8.21 -27.61 -3.91
C GLY A 80 8.99 -26.72 -2.94
N ASP A 81 9.17 -25.42 -3.26
CA ASP A 81 9.73 -24.48 -2.30
C ASP A 81 8.72 -24.18 -1.18
N LYS A 82 9.17 -24.28 0.06
CA LYS A 82 8.36 -23.91 1.23
C LYS A 82 8.35 -22.40 1.40
N VAL A 83 7.17 -21.83 1.52
CA VAL A 83 6.94 -20.40 1.74
C VAL A 83 6.14 -20.19 3.02
N LEU A 84 6.70 -19.46 3.98
CA LEU A 84 5.96 -19.02 5.16
C LEU A 84 5.13 -17.79 4.79
N ASN A 85 3.81 -17.97 4.69
CA ASN A 85 2.86 -16.90 4.39
C ASN A 85 2.23 -16.35 5.66
N LEU A 86 2.48 -15.07 5.96
CA LEU A 86 1.93 -14.40 7.14
C LEU A 86 0.57 -13.78 6.80
N VAL A 87 -0.48 -14.20 7.50
CA VAL A 87 -1.86 -13.82 7.20
C VAL A 87 -2.45 -13.06 8.39
N SER A 88 -2.48 -11.74 8.29
CA SER A 88 -3.19 -10.85 9.23
C SER A 88 -4.36 -10.13 8.58
N GLY A 89 -4.70 -10.48 7.34
CA GLY A 89 -5.77 -9.84 6.60
C GLY A 89 -6.06 -10.50 5.26
N VAL A 90 -6.92 -9.83 4.49
CA VAL A 90 -7.43 -10.36 3.22
C VAL A 90 -6.32 -10.49 2.16
N PHE A 91 -5.40 -9.52 2.10
CA PHE A 91 -4.35 -9.53 1.08
C PHE A 91 -3.25 -10.53 1.41
N GLY A 92 -2.89 -10.69 2.70
CA GLY A 92 -1.99 -11.76 3.13
C GLY A 92 -2.55 -13.14 2.78
N LYS A 93 -3.86 -13.38 3.01
CA LYS A 93 -4.49 -14.62 2.60
C LYS A 93 -4.51 -14.81 1.08
N TRP A 94 -4.74 -13.74 0.33
CA TRP A 94 -4.75 -13.82 -1.13
C TRP A 94 -3.39 -14.17 -1.75
N PHE A 95 -2.28 -13.80 -1.09
CA PHE A 95 -0.95 -14.12 -1.59
C PHE A 95 -0.69 -15.64 -1.70
N GLU A 96 -1.40 -16.45 -0.93
CA GLU A 96 -1.36 -17.92 -0.99
C GLU A 96 -1.68 -18.45 -2.40
N ASP A 97 -2.66 -17.84 -3.09
CA ASP A 97 -3.02 -18.23 -4.46
C ASP A 97 -1.81 -18.11 -5.43
N PHE A 98 -0.95 -17.12 -5.22
CA PHE A 98 0.28 -16.98 -6.02
C PHE A 98 1.33 -18.02 -5.64
N ILE A 99 1.50 -18.33 -4.35
CA ILE A 99 2.44 -19.36 -3.91
C ILE A 99 2.07 -20.70 -4.54
N GLU A 100 0.81 -21.11 -4.44
CA GLU A 100 0.31 -22.36 -4.97
C GLU A 100 0.37 -22.40 -6.50
N LYS A 101 -0.01 -21.30 -7.17
CA LYS A 101 0.02 -21.17 -8.63
C LYS A 101 1.41 -21.45 -9.23
N TYR A 102 2.47 -21.05 -8.52
CA TYR A 102 3.85 -21.27 -8.96
C TYR A 102 4.49 -22.51 -8.33
N GLY A 103 3.69 -23.37 -7.70
CA GLY A 103 4.08 -24.67 -7.19
C GLY A 103 4.77 -24.65 -5.84
N GLY A 104 4.71 -23.57 -5.10
CA GLY A 104 5.21 -23.50 -3.73
C GLY A 104 4.32 -24.27 -2.75
N GLU A 105 4.91 -24.68 -1.63
CA GLU A 105 4.22 -25.26 -0.48
C GLU A 105 3.98 -24.16 0.56
N THR A 106 2.72 -23.78 0.76
CA THR A 106 2.35 -22.75 1.73
C THR A 106 2.41 -23.29 3.15
N ILE A 107 3.14 -22.61 4.02
CA ILE A 107 3.05 -22.72 5.46
C ILE A 107 2.37 -21.45 5.96
N GLU A 108 1.12 -21.57 6.39
CA GLU A 108 0.36 -20.41 6.85
C GLU A 108 0.63 -20.12 8.33
N LEU A 109 0.93 -18.86 8.66
CA LEU A 109 0.89 -18.31 10.01
C LEU A 109 -0.16 -17.21 10.04
N ALA A 110 -1.36 -17.54 10.53
CA ALA A 110 -2.50 -16.64 10.56
C ALA A 110 -2.79 -16.08 11.95
N VAL A 111 -3.20 -14.82 11.99
CA VAL A 111 -3.75 -14.15 13.17
C VAL A 111 -5.14 -13.58 12.84
N PRO A 112 -5.96 -13.22 13.85
CA PRO A 112 -7.21 -12.49 13.60
C PRO A 112 -6.97 -11.21 12.79
N TYR A 113 -7.95 -10.84 11.93
CA TYR A 113 -7.80 -9.69 11.02
C TYR A 113 -7.89 -8.31 11.71
N ASP A 114 -8.11 -8.28 12.99
CA ASP A 114 -8.00 -7.11 13.85
C ASP A 114 -6.67 -7.03 14.62
N ASP A 115 -5.78 -8.00 14.38
CA ASP A 115 -4.47 -8.11 15.02
C ASP A 115 -3.31 -8.06 13.99
N ALA A 116 -2.08 -8.16 14.49
CA ALA A 116 -0.84 -8.19 13.73
C ALA A 116 -0.01 -9.41 14.11
N VAL A 117 0.84 -9.87 13.19
CA VAL A 117 1.73 -11.03 13.41
C VAL A 117 2.83 -10.66 14.41
N ASP A 118 3.00 -11.48 15.46
CA ASP A 118 4.12 -11.35 16.39
C ASP A 118 5.40 -11.90 15.75
N PRO A 119 6.52 -11.15 15.71
CA PRO A 119 7.81 -11.65 15.22
C PRO A 119 8.30 -12.93 15.93
N GLU A 120 7.95 -13.14 17.20
CA GLU A 120 8.30 -14.37 17.90
C GLU A 120 7.49 -15.59 17.44
N ASP A 121 6.26 -15.39 16.93
CA ASP A 121 5.51 -16.45 16.26
C ASP A 121 6.17 -16.83 14.93
N VAL A 122 6.68 -15.83 14.20
CA VAL A 122 7.47 -16.07 12.98
C VAL A 122 8.72 -16.91 13.31
N ARG A 123 9.45 -16.55 14.36
CA ARG A 123 10.62 -17.31 14.82
C ARG A 123 10.26 -18.76 15.14
N ARG A 124 9.16 -18.98 15.88
CA ARG A 124 8.67 -20.33 16.21
C ARG A 124 8.27 -21.11 14.96
N ALA A 125 7.59 -20.46 14.02
CA ALA A 125 7.18 -21.09 12.76
C ALA A 125 8.39 -21.51 11.90
N LEU A 126 9.41 -20.67 11.79
CA LEU A 126 10.64 -20.99 11.06
C LEU A 126 11.45 -22.12 11.71
N HIS A 127 11.54 -22.15 13.05
CA HIS A 127 12.13 -23.28 13.77
C HIS A 127 11.41 -24.59 13.54
N ALA A 128 10.07 -24.56 13.53
CA ALA A 128 9.24 -25.76 13.32
C ALA A 128 9.26 -26.26 11.87
N ASN A 129 9.63 -25.41 10.91
CA ASN A 129 9.57 -25.70 9.48
C ASN A 129 10.94 -25.46 8.80
N PRO A 130 11.93 -26.33 9.03
CA PRO A 130 13.23 -26.20 8.38
C PRO A 130 13.09 -26.29 6.86
N GLY A 131 13.90 -25.49 6.14
CA GLY A 131 13.91 -25.45 4.69
C GLY A 131 12.90 -24.49 4.06
N VAL A 132 12.22 -23.63 4.84
CA VAL A 132 11.52 -22.46 4.33
C VAL A 132 12.52 -21.59 3.57
N LYS A 133 12.20 -21.19 2.34
CA LYS A 133 13.07 -20.37 1.49
C LYS A 133 12.62 -18.92 1.45
N PHE A 134 11.33 -18.69 1.51
CA PHE A 134 10.71 -17.37 1.38
C PHE A 134 9.69 -17.14 2.49
N LEU A 135 9.56 -15.88 2.89
CA LEU A 135 8.51 -15.38 3.75
C LEU A 135 7.76 -14.28 3.01
N SER A 136 6.42 -14.33 3.02
CA SER A 136 5.58 -13.27 2.49
C SER A 136 4.77 -12.60 3.59
N VAL A 137 4.67 -11.27 3.55
CA VAL A 137 3.87 -10.48 4.49
C VAL A 137 3.35 -9.20 3.84
N VAL A 138 2.13 -8.82 4.18
CA VAL A 138 1.57 -7.50 3.88
C VAL A 138 1.93 -6.54 5.01
N HIS A 139 2.57 -5.41 4.71
CA HIS A 139 2.87 -4.41 5.74
C HIS A 139 1.60 -3.77 6.27
N SER A 140 0.80 -3.15 5.39
CA SER A 140 -0.45 -2.47 5.78
C SER A 140 -1.64 -3.14 5.12
N GLU A 141 -2.38 -3.92 5.88
CA GLU A 141 -3.63 -4.55 5.46
C GLU A 141 -4.75 -3.50 5.35
N THR A 142 -4.89 -2.94 4.16
CA THR A 142 -5.88 -1.89 3.90
C THR A 142 -7.33 -2.31 4.21
N PRO A 143 -7.75 -3.59 4.00
CA PRO A 143 -9.10 -4.03 4.33
C PRO A 143 -9.46 -3.95 5.81
N SER A 144 -8.51 -4.22 6.70
CA SER A 144 -8.68 -4.21 8.16
C SER A 144 -8.16 -2.94 8.84
N GLY A 145 -7.33 -2.15 8.14
CA GLY A 145 -6.69 -0.97 8.73
C GLY A 145 -5.63 -1.32 9.78
N THR A 146 -5.03 -2.52 9.69
CA THR A 146 -3.94 -2.97 10.55
C THR A 146 -2.60 -2.93 9.82
N HIS A 147 -1.49 -2.89 10.58
CA HIS A 147 -0.16 -3.07 10.02
C HIS A 147 0.66 -4.11 10.79
N ASN A 148 1.57 -4.77 10.09
CA ASN A 148 2.49 -5.73 10.67
C ASN A 148 3.87 -5.09 10.97
N PRO A 149 4.61 -5.53 12.00
CA PRO A 149 5.94 -5.05 12.34
C PRO A 149 7.00 -5.62 11.38
N VAL A 150 6.95 -5.24 10.10
CA VAL A 150 7.79 -5.84 9.03
C VAL A 150 9.28 -5.70 9.26
N ARG A 151 9.74 -4.64 9.95
CA ARG A 151 11.13 -4.49 10.36
C ARG A 151 11.62 -5.70 11.16
N ASP A 152 10.89 -6.06 12.20
CA ASP A 152 11.29 -7.13 13.12
C ASP A 152 11.02 -8.51 12.50
N ILE A 153 9.96 -8.64 11.70
CA ILE A 153 9.67 -9.86 10.90
C ILE A 153 10.81 -10.14 9.91
N CYS A 154 11.26 -9.14 9.14
CA CYS A 154 12.36 -9.30 8.19
C CYS A 154 13.67 -9.68 8.88
N ARG A 155 13.98 -9.07 10.04
CA ARG A 155 15.14 -9.44 10.83
C ARG A 155 15.12 -10.91 11.26
N VAL A 156 13.97 -11.37 11.74
CA VAL A 156 13.79 -12.78 12.09
C VAL A 156 13.98 -13.67 10.87
N ALA A 157 13.35 -13.35 9.72
CA ALA A 157 13.55 -14.13 8.49
C ALA A 157 15.02 -14.20 8.08
N HIS A 158 15.72 -13.09 8.15
CA HIS A 158 17.13 -13.00 7.78
C HIS A 158 18.05 -13.85 8.70
N GLU A 159 17.75 -13.94 10.00
CA GLU A 159 18.48 -14.82 10.94
C GLU A 159 18.43 -16.29 10.52
N PHE A 160 17.36 -16.71 9.81
CA PHE A 160 17.17 -18.06 9.29
C PHE A 160 17.64 -18.22 7.83
N GLY A 161 18.16 -17.16 7.19
CA GLY A 161 18.54 -17.18 5.78
C GLY A 161 17.33 -17.27 4.83
N VAL A 162 16.16 -16.83 5.27
CA VAL A 162 14.90 -16.81 4.52
C VAL A 162 14.74 -15.46 3.82
N LEU A 163 14.50 -15.47 2.51
CA LEU A 163 14.25 -14.26 1.73
C LEU A 163 12.83 -13.74 1.96
N THR A 164 12.67 -12.43 1.88
CA THR A 164 11.40 -11.76 2.19
C THR A 164 10.75 -11.16 0.95
N MET A 165 9.43 -11.36 0.82
CA MET A 165 8.54 -10.74 -0.16
C MET A 165 7.54 -9.86 0.60
N ILE A 166 7.69 -8.55 0.51
CA ILE A 166 6.92 -7.61 1.31
C ILE A 166 5.94 -6.83 0.42
N ASP A 167 4.65 -6.97 0.70
CA ASP A 167 3.64 -6.09 0.15
C ASP A 167 3.67 -4.75 0.90
N THR A 168 4.24 -3.73 0.27
CA THR A 168 4.27 -2.35 0.76
C THR A 168 3.30 -1.45 -0.03
N VAL A 169 2.37 -2.04 -0.77
CA VAL A 169 1.48 -1.31 -1.70
C VAL A 169 0.75 -0.17 -0.99
N SER A 170 0.22 -0.42 0.19
CA SER A 170 -0.46 0.60 0.99
C SER A 170 0.44 1.25 2.05
N GLY A 171 1.64 0.74 2.24
CA GLY A 171 2.60 1.24 3.24
C GLY A 171 3.53 2.33 2.69
N LEU A 172 4.01 2.20 1.45
CA LEU A 172 4.99 3.15 0.90
C LEU A 172 4.40 4.56 0.81
N GLY A 173 5.02 5.49 1.54
CA GLY A 173 4.55 6.86 1.73
C GLY A 173 3.73 7.07 3.00
N GLY A 174 3.10 6.03 3.57
CA GLY A 174 2.46 6.06 4.88
C GLY A 174 3.39 5.62 6.02
N GLU A 175 4.43 4.86 5.66
CA GLU A 175 5.45 4.33 6.57
C GLU A 175 6.84 4.57 5.98
N LEU A 176 7.86 4.65 6.85
CA LEU A 176 9.27 4.71 6.45
C LEU A 176 9.82 3.29 6.26
N TYR A 177 10.72 3.16 5.31
CA TYR A 177 11.42 1.90 5.02
C TYR A 177 12.93 2.09 5.06
N SER A 178 13.64 1.02 5.37
CA SER A 178 15.10 0.89 5.26
C SER A 178 15.40 -0.53 4.79
N PRO A 179 15.22 -0.82 3.49
CA PRO A 179 15.26 -2.19 2.97
C PRO A 179 16.52 -2.95 3.34
N GLU A 180 17.70 -2.33 3.25
CA GLU A 180 18.98 -2.94 3.60
C GLU A 180 19.08 -3.24 5.10
N GLU A 181 18.74 -2.27 5.95
CA GLU A 181 18.83 -2.40 7.40
C GLU A 181 17.87 -3.47 7.93
N TRP A 182 16.68 -3.58 7.29
CA TRP A 182 15.63 -4.50 7.75
C TRP A 182 15.75 -5.89 7.13
N GLY A 183 16.54 -6.05 6.05
CA GLY A 183 16.62 -7.30 5.30
C GLY A 183 15.40 -7.55 4.43
N MET A 184 14.89 -6.50 3.75
CA MET A 184 13.79 -6.63 2.80
C MET A 184 14.35 -7.00 1.43
N ASP A 185 14.02 -8.20 0.91
CA ASP A 185 14.59 -8.66 -0.36
C ASP A 185 13.81 -8.20 -1.57
N VAL A 186 12.49 -8.33 -1.55
CA VAL A 186 11.59 -7.75 -2.56
C VAL A 186 10.50 -6.98 -1.83
N ALA A 187 10.45 -5.68 -2.05
CA ALA A 187 9.35 -4.83 -1.61
C ALA A 187 8.54 -4.38 -2.84
N VAL A 188 7.22 -4.59 -2.80
CA VAL A 188 6.31 -4.23 -3.89
C VAL A 188 5.39 -3.11 -3.45
N ALA A 189 5.30 -2.04 -4.24
CA ALA A 189 4.47 -0.88 -3.98
C ALA A 189 3.65 -0.46 -5.21
N GLY A 190 2.68 0.42 -4.99
CA GLY A 190 1.88 1.03 -6.06
C GLY A 190 1.69 2.52 -5.85
N PRO A 191 1.74 3.34 -6.92
CA PRO A 191 1.61 4.78 -6.78
C PRO A 191 0.22 5.25 -6.35
N GLN A 192 -0.83 4.46 -6.59
CA GLN A 192 -2.25 4.79 -6.35
C GLN A 192 -2.71 4.75 -4.88
N LYS A 193 -1.78 4.60 -3.95
CA LYS A 193 -2.02 4.55 -2.50
C LYS A 193 -1.42 5.79 -1.82
N CYS A 194 -0.61 5.62 -0.78
CA CYS A 194 -0.07 6.75 -0.01
C CYS A 194 0.80 7.71 -0.81
N LEU A 195 1.39 7.31 -1.92
CA LEU A 195 2.09 8.25 -2.81
C LEU A 195 1.14 9.23 -3.52
N GLY A 196 -0.12 8.85 -3.75
CA GLY A 196 -1.12 9.72 -4.39
C GLY A 196 -1.01 9.81 -5.91
N GLY A 197 -0.49 8.76 -6.56
CA GLY A 197 -0.38 8.66 -8.02
C GLY A 197 -1.50 7.87 -8.68
N THR A 198 -1.34 7.60 -9.97
CA THR A 198 -2.29 6.86 -10.80
C THR A 198 -2.07 5.34 -10.73
N PRO A 199 -3.13 4.51 -10.88
CA PRO A 199 -3.02 3.05 -10.84
C PRO A 199 -2.60 2.50 -12.21
N GLY A 200 -1.33 2.27 -12.45
CA GLY A 200 -0.88 1.76 -13.76
C GLY A 200 0.52 1.19 -13.74
N LEU A 201 1.21 1.35 -12.62
CA LEU A 201 2.57 0.88 -12.44
C LEU A 201 2.72 0.06 -11.16
N THR A 202 3.59 -0.92 -11.24
CA THR A 202 4.19 -1.62 -10.11
C THR A 202 5.56 -1.01 -9.82
N LEU A 203 5.84 -0.76 -8.55
CA LEU A 203 7.09 -0.23 -8.05
C LEU A 203 7.75 -1.29 -7.18
N MET A 204 9.05 -1.53 -7.37
CA MET A 204 9.77 -2.53 -6.56
C MET A 204 11.12 -2.02 -6.11
N SER A 205 11.55 -2.49 -4.94
CA SER A 205 12.94 -2.54 -4.51
C SER A 205 13.39 -3.99 -4.47
N VAL A 206 14.55 -4.31 -5.08
CA VAL A 206 15.01 -5.70 -5.25
C VAL A 206 16.45 -5.84 -4.78
N SER A 207 16.68 -6.70 -3.77
CA SER A 207 18.00 -6.95 -3.18
C SER A 207 18.90 -7.78 -4.10
N PRO A 208 20.24 -7.72 -3.92
CA PRO A 208 21.18 -8.62 -4.61
C PRO A 208 20.87 -10.11 -4.35
N ALA A 209 20.41 -10.46 -3.15
CA ALA A 209 20.04 -11.82 -2.81
C ALA A 209 18.78 -12.28 -3.58
N ALA A 210 17.77 -11.41 -3.72
CA ALA A 210 16.59 -11.69 -4.53
C ALA A 210 16.95 -11.88 -6.00
N TRP A 211 17.84 -11.06 -6.57
CA TRP A 211 18.34 -11.26 -7.94
C TRP A 211 19.00 -12.63 -8.14
N ALA A 212 19.87 -13.02 -7.22
CA ALA A 212 20.52 -14.33 -7.27
C ALA A 212 19.51 -15.48 -7.18
N ALA A 213 18.50 -15.36 -6.32
CA ALA A 213 17.43 -16.34 -6.18
C ALA A 213 16.59 -16.47 -7.45
N MET A 214 16.22 -15.35 -8.09
CA MET A 214 15.49 -15.35 -9.37
C MET A 214 16.27 -16.05 -10.49
N GLU A 215 17.58 -15.86 -10.57
CA GLU A 215 18.44 -16.54 -11.55
C GLU A 215 18.61 -18.04 -11.23
N ALA A 216 18.59 -18.41 -9.97
CA ALA A 216 18.73 -19.81 -9.50
C ALA A 216 17.39 -20.58 -9.52
N ARG A 217 16.27 -19.95 -9.86
CA ARG A 217 14.94 -20.57 -9.87
C ARG A 217 14.90 -21.84 -10.75
N ARG A 218 14.12 -22.83 -10.36
CA ARG A 218 13.93 -24.10 -11.09
C ARG A 218 12.48 -24.20 -11.63
N PRO A 219 12.27 -24.79 -12.84
CA PRO A 219 13.25 -25.44 -13.72
C PRO A 219 14.18 -24.46 -14.48
N GLY A 220 14.01 -23.16 -14.32
CA GLY A 220 14.84 -22.10 -14.90
C GLY A 220 14.31 -20.72 -14.52
N PRO A 221 15.13 -19.66 -14.71
CA PRO A 221 14.70 -18.29 -14.44
C PRO A 221 13.50 -17.92 -15.33
N LEU A 222 12.59 -17.12 -14.80
CA LEU A 222 11.45 -16.61 -15.58
C LEU A 222 11.96 -15.56 -16.57
N ARG A 223 11.85 -15.86 -17.88
CA ARG A 223 12.24 -14.98 -18.98
C ARG A 223 11.15 -14.93 -20.06
N GLY A 224 11.11 -13.84 -20.83
CA GLY A 224 10.17 -13.69 -21.95
C GLY A 224 8.70 -13.63 -21.51
N SER A 225 8.44 -13.21 -20.30
CA SER A 225 7.11 -13.07 -19.71
C SER A 225 6.87 -11.64 -19.27
N PHE A 226 5.62 -11.17 -19.34
CA PHE A 226 5.24 -9.87 -18.80
C PHE A 226 5.48 -9.78 -17.27
N LEU A 227 5.54 -10.92 -16.59
CA LEU A 227 5.87 -11.03 -15.16
C LEU A 227 7.39 -11.15 -14.89
N SER A 228 8.24 -11.16 -15.92
CA SER A 228 9.68 -11.34 -15.73
C SER A 228 10.35 -10.09 -15.16
N ILE A 229 10.69 -10.11 -13.88
CA ILE A 229 11.49 -9.05 -13.23
C ILE A 229 12.92 -9.07 -13.81
N LEU A 230 13.47 -10.26 -14.11
CA LEU A 230 14.80 -10.43 -14.70
C LEU A 230 14.93 -9.81 -16.10
N ASP A 231 13.84 -9.73 -16.87
CA ASP A 231 13.88 -9.05 -18.17
C ASP A 231 14.03 -7.53 -17.99
N TRP A 232 13.48 -6.95 -16.94
CA TRP A 232 13.73 -5.56 -16.57
C TRP A 232 15.16 -5.33 -16.11
N LYS A 233 15.75 -6.25 -15.33
CA LYS A 233 17.18 -6.20 -14.98
C LYS A 233 18.04 -6.13 -16.24
N SER A 234 17.91 -7.12 -17.13
CA SER A 234 18.75 -7.22 -18.32
C SER A 234 18.50 -6.08 -19.32
N ALA A 235 17.24 -5.73 -19.57
CA ALA A 235 16.92 -4.70 -20.54
C ALA A 235 17.19 -3.29 -19.98
N TRP A 236 16.65 -2.97 -18.80
CA TRP A 236 16.71 -1.61 -18.29
C TRP A 236 17.95 -1.32 -17.45
N LEU A 237 18.19 -2.10 -16.39
CA LEU A 237 19.29 -1.80 -15.46
C LEU A 237 20.66 -1.94 -16.13
N GLU A 238 20.86 -2.99 -16.91
CA GLU A 238 22.12 -3.29 -17.59
C GLU A 238 22.21 -2.65 -18.98
N GLY A 239 21.10 -2.61 -19.74
CA GLY A 239 21.11 -2.25 -21.17
C GLY A 239 20.49 -0.90 -21.52
N ARG A 240 19.84 -0.20 -20.60
CA ARG A 240 19.08 1.02 -20.85
C ARG A 240 18.08 0.89 -22.01
N ARG A 241 17.45 -0.27 -22.09
CA ARG A 241 16.38 -0.61 -23.06
C ARG A 241 15.16 -1.08 -22.26
N PHE A 242 14.04 -1.21 -22.94
CA PHE A 242 12.81 -1.72 -22.34
C PHE A 242 12.50 -3.12 -22.84
N PRO A 243 12.04 -4.06 -21.98
CA PRO A 243 11.64 -5.39 -22.46
C PRO A 243 10.40 -5.32 -23.35
N TYR A 244 9.56 -4.31 -23.16
CA TYR A 244 8.38 -3.96 -23.99
C TYR A 244 8.10 -2.46 -23.86
N THR A 245 7.19 -1.92 -24.68
CA THR A 245 6.83 -0.49 -24.61
C THR A 245 6.27 -0.12 -23.25
N PRO A 246 6.92 0.78 -22.51
CA PRO A 246 6.43 1.23 -21.21
C PRO A 246 5.22 2.18 -21.35
N SER A 247 4.42 2.31 -20.30
CA SER A 247 3.32 3.27 -20.23
C SER A 247 3.87 4.68 -19.96
N VAL A 248 4.13 5.42 -21.03
CA VAL A 248 4.80 6.73 -20.96
C VAL A 248 4.05 7.71 -20.06
N SER A 249 2.73 7.83 -20.22
CA SER A 249 1.91 8.72 -19.39
C SER A 249 1.93 8.35 -17.90
N GLU A 250 1.95 7.06 -17.58
CA GLU A 250 2.05 6.61 -16.19
C GLU A 250 3.42 6.91 -15.58
N VAL A 251 4.49 6.85 -16.39
CA VAL A 251 5.83 7.25 -15.94
C VAL A 251 5.90 8.75 -15.68
N TYR A 252 5.25 9.60 -16.49
CA TYR A 252 5.11 11.03 -16.21
C TYR A 252 4.38 11.30 -14.90
N SER A 253 3.28 10.57 -14.66
CA SER A 253 2.53 10.65 -13.40
C SER A 253 3.40 10.26 -12.22
N LEU A 254 4.14 9.15 -12.34
CA LEU A 254 5.03 8.66 -11.29
C LEU A 254 6.15 9.66 -10.98
N GLU A 255 6.85 10.17 -12.01
CA GLU A 255 7.88 11.20 -11.82
C GLU A 255 7.33 12.38 -11.02
N SER A 256 6.18 12.92 -11.45
CA SER A 256 5.53 14.07 -10.79
C SER A 256 5.21 13.79 -9.31
N VAL A 257 4.73 12.59 -8.99
CA VAL A 257 4.41 12.18 -7.62
C VAL A 257 5.67 12.06 -6.76
N LEU A 258 6.71 11.38 -7.27
CA LEU A 258 7.96 11.20 -6.53
C LEU A 258 8.66 12.53 -6.27
N GLU A 259 8.67 13.44 -7.26
CA GLU A 259 9.21 14.80 -7.07
C GLU A 259 8.47 15.57 -5.97
N GLN A 260 7.12 15.52 -5.96
CA GLN A 260 6.31 16.19 -4.95
C GLN A 260 6.54 15.59 -3.56
N THR A 261 6.63 14.26 -3.46
CA THR A 261 6.90 13.56 -2.22
C THR A 261 8.28 13.93 -1.65
N LEU A 262 9.31 13.89 -2.48
CA LEU A 262 10.68 14.21 -2.07
C LEU A 262 10.88 15.71 -1.77
N ALA A 263 10.11 16.60 -2.42
CA ALA A 263 10.14 18.03 -2.09
C ALA A 263 9.60 18.32 -0.67
N ILE A 264 8.69 17.47 -0.16
CA ILE A 264 8.22 17.50 1.23
C ILE A 264 9.26 16.86 2.16
N GLY A 265 10.00 15.85 1.68
CA GLY A 265 10.88 14.98 2.45
C GLY A 265 10.12 13.76 3.00
N MET A 266 10.77 12.58 2.95
CA MET A 266 10.09 11.31 3.28
C MET A 266 9.62 11.23 4.74
N GLU A 267 10.45 11.65 5.69
CA GLU A 267 10.10 11.66 7.10
C GLU A 267 8.84 12.49 7.33
N ARG A 268 8.81 13.70 6.84
CA ARG A 268 7.69 14.61 7.00
C ARG A 268 6.44 14.13 6.24
N PHE A 269 6.63 13.54 5.06
CA PHE A 269 5.54 12.97 4.27
C PHE A 269 4.83 11.84 5.05
N VAL A 270 5.60 10.98 5.70
CA VAL A 270 5.08 9.90 6.56
C VAL A 270 4.46 10.46 7.84
N ASP A 271 5.12 11.40 8.52
CA ASP A 271 4.60 12.04 9.74
C ASP A 271 3.21 12.67 9.50
N ARG A 272 3.00 13.29 8.32
CA ARG A 272 1.68 13.81 7.94
C ARG A 272 0.61 12.72 7.91
N HIS A 273 0.91 11.56 7.32
CA HIS A 273 -0.04 10.43 7.27
C HIS A 273 -0.34 9.91 8.68
N GLN A 274 0.68 9.73 9.51
CA GLN A 274 0.53 9.23 10.88
C GLN A 274 -0.27 10.21 11.74
N LEU A 275 -0.02 11.51 11.62
CA LEU A 275 -0.74 12.54 12.36
C LEU A 275 -2.22 12.61 11.94
N ILE A 276 -2.51 12.58 10.63
CA ILE A 276 -3.89 12.54 10.12
C ILE A 276 -4.59 11.25 10.55
N ALA A 277 -3.92 10.11 10.54
CA ALA A 277 -4.45 8.85 11.02
C ALA A 277 -4.82 8.91 12.52
N ALA A 278 -3.94 9.45 13.35
CA ALA A 278 -4.21 9.64 14.77
C ALA A 278 -5.41 10.58 15.02
N ALA A 279 -5.48 11.68 14.26
CA ALA A 279 -6.59 12.63 14.31
C ALA A 279 -7.91 11.99 13.85
N ALA A 280 -7.88 11.19 12.77
CA ALA A 280 -9.06 10.46 12.29
C ALA A 280 -9.59 9.48 13.35
N ARG A 281 -8.69 8.72 14.00
CA ARG A 281 -9.06 7.80 15.10
C ARG A 281 -9.65 8.55 16.29
N ALA A 282 -9.07 9.69 16.66
CA ALA A 282 -9.62 10.54 17.73
C ALA A 282 -11.03 11.05 17.39
N GLY A 283 -11.22 11.48 16.14
CA GLY A 283 -12.54 11.91 15.64
C GLY A 283 -13.58 10.79 15.67
N VAL A 284 -13.22 9.59 15.21
CA VAL A 284 -14.10 8.40 15.23
C VAL A 284 -14.52 8.05 16.66
N ARG A 285 -13.58 8.00 17.60
CA ARG A 285 -13.88 7.71 19.01
C ARG A 285 -14.78 8.76 19.67
N ALA A 286 -14.60 10.03 19.32
CA ALA A 286 -15.47 11.11 19.84
C ALA A 286 -16.92 10.99 19.36
N LEU A 287 -17.17 10.23 18.29
CA LEU A 287 -18.52 9.88 17.83
C LEU A 287 -19.10 8.65 18.54
N GLY A 288 -18.36 8.04 19.46
CA GLY A 288 -18.75 6.79 20.12
C GLY A 288 -18.65 5.56 19.23
N LEU A 289 -17.83 5.62 18.18
CA LEU A 289 -17.58 4.51 17.25
C LEU A 289 -16.28 3.77 17.62
N ASP A 290 -16.30 2.46 17.46
CA ASP A 290 -15.15 1.60 17.73
C ASP A 290 -14.27 1.43 16.49
N LEU A 291 -12.96 1.36 16.70
CA LEU A 291 -12.00 1.02 15.67
C LEU A 291 -11.94 -0.49 15.49
N TRP A 292 -11.67 -0.94 14.26
CA TRP A 292 -11.49 -2.37 13.98
C TRP A 292 -10.18 -2.93 14.54
N PRO A 293 -9.00 -2.28 14.41
CA PRO A 293 -7.76 -2.78 15.00
C PRO A 293 -7.88 -2.92 16.52
N ALA A 294 -7.44 -4.06 17.06
CA ALA A 294 -7.56 -4.39 18.48
C ALA A 294 -6.81 -3.41 19.41
N ARG A 295 -5.79 -2.72 18.89
CA ARG A 295 -4.98 -1.72 19.62
C ARG A 295 -4.39 -0.67 18.66
N ASP A 296 -4.06 0.50 19.19
CA ASP A 296 -3.60 1.64 18.38
C ASP A 296 -2.24 1.41 17.72
N GLU A 297 -1.36 0.64 18.36
CA GLU A 297 0.01 0.36 17.89
C GLU A 297 0.06 -0.40 16.57
N ILE A 298 -1.01 -1.11 16.24
CA ILE A 298 -1.13 -1.84 14.97
C ILE A 298 -2.09 -1.18 13.98
N ALA A 299 -2.62 0.00 14.31
CA ALA A 299 -3.50 0.72 13.40
C ALA A 299 -2.69 1.39 12.28
N ALA A 300 -3.00 1.07 11.02
CA ALA A 300 -2.29 1.56 9.86
C ALA A 300 -2.40 3.08 9.70
N ALA A 301 -1.33 3.71 9.20
CA ALA A 301 -1.30 5.15 8.92
C ALA A 301 -2.13 5.54 7.68
N CYS A 302 -2.41 4.62 6.79
CA CYS A 302 -3.06 4.90 5.51
C CYS A 302 -4.60 4.91 5.57
N VAL A 303 -5.20 4.26 6.59
CA VAL A 303 -6.66 4.09 6.67
C VAL A 303 -7.12 3.87 8.12
N THR A 304 -8.26 4.45 8.48
CA THR A 304 -8.94 4.18 9.74
C THR A 304 -10.14 3.25 9.43
N ALA A 305 -10.05 2.00 9.90
CA ALA A 305 -11.14 1.04 9.82
C ALA A 305 -12.03 1.18 11.05
N VAL A 306 -13.34 1.35 10.80
CA VAL A 306 -14.36 1.59 11.83
C VAL A 306 -15.30 0.40 11.86
N THR A 307 -15.46 -0.22 13.02
CA THR A 307 -16.41 -1.31 13.22
C THR A 307 -17.83 -0.81 13.00
N VAL A 308 -18.63 -1.56 12.26
CA VAL A 308 -20.05 -1.22 12.05
C VAL A 308 -20.80 -1.44 13.36
N PRO A 309 -21.40 -0.38 13.95
CA PRO A 309 -22.23 -0.52 15.15
C PRO A 309 -23.46 -1.39 14.92
N ASP A 310 -23.91 -2.06 15.95
CA ASP A 310 -25.15 -2.85 15.91
C ASP A 310 -26.33 -2.01 15.40
N GLY A 311 -27.06 -2.54 14.45
CA GLY A 311 -28.24 -1.90 13.86
C GLY A 311 -27.94 -0.81 12.81
N LEU A 312 -26.68 -0.48 12.55
CA LEU A 312 -26.30 0.44 11.48
C LEU A 312 -26.22 -0.30 10.12
N ASP A 313 -26.97 0.18 9.14
CA ASP A 313 -26.79 -0.22 7.72
C ASP A 313 -25.62 0.59 7.12
N GLU A 314 -24.43 -0.04 7.05
CA GLU A 314 -23.21 0.61 6.53
C GLU A 314 -23.32 0.92 5.03
N ALA A 315 -24.06 0.11 4.28
CA ALA A 315 -24.26 0.35 2.85
C ALA A 315 -25.15 1.58 2.62
N LEU A 316 -26.17 1.76 3.46
CA LEU A 316 -27.00 2.97 3.44
C LEU A 316 -26.22 4.20 3.88
N LEU A 317 -25.36 4.09 4.91
CA LEU A 317 -24.45 5.15 5.35
C LEU A 317 -23.56 5.61 4.19
N ARG A 318 -22.82 4.71 3.55
CA ARG A 318 -21.92 5.04 2.43
C ARG A 318 -22.70 5.60 1.21
N LYS A 319 -23.88 5.05 0.94
CA LYS A 319 -24.78 5.57 -0.11
C LYS A 319 -25.21 7.00 0.20
N THR A 320 -25.55 7.30 1.45
CA THR A 320 -25.92 8.64 1.90
C THR A 320 -24.74 9.61 1.78
N MET A 321 -23.56 9.27 2.26
CA MET A 321 -22.34 10.06 2.09
C MET A 321 -22.08 10.38 0.62
N ARG A 322 -22.14 9.36 -0.25
CA ARG A 322 -21.85 9.51 -1.68
C ARG A 322 -22.91 10.34 -2.42
N HIS A 323 -24.19 9.99 -2.29
CA HIS A 323 -25.24 10.57 -3.14
C HIS A 323 -25.78 11.89 -2.62
N ARG A 324 -25.85 12.08 -1.30
CA ARG A 324 -26.34 13.31 -0.72
C ARG A 324 -25.26 14.36 -0.53
N TYR A 325 -24.04 13.92 -0.15
CA TYR A 325 -22.95 14.84 0.20
C TYR A 325 -21.78 14.80 -0.77
N GLY A 326 -21.73 13.85 -1.70
CA GLY A 326 -20.68 13.74 -2.71
C GLY A 326 -19.36 13.19 -2.19
N VAL A 327 -19.33 12.57 -1.00
CA VAL A 327 -18.13 11.99 -0.38
C VAL A 327 -18.18 10.47 -0.50
N MET A 328 -17.18 9.88 -1.13
CA MET A 328 -17.05 8.43 -1.29
C MET A 328 -16.01 7.87 -0.30
N ILE A 329 -16.43 6.89 0.50
CA ILE A 329 -15.58 6.09 1.38
C ILE A 329 -15.66 4.62 1.02
N SER A 330 -14.73 3.80 1.54
CA SER A 330 -14.68 2.36 1.23
C SER A 330 -15.48 1.50 2.20
N PRO A 331 -16.12 0.41 1.72
CA PRO A 331 -16.65 -0.65 2.58
C PRO A 331 -15.54 -1.52 3.17
N GLY A 332 -15.87 -2.48 4.02
CA GLY A 332 -15.05 -3.66 4.24
C GLY A 332 -14.84 -4.44 2.93
N TYR A 333 -13.75 -5.21 2.85
CA TYR A 333 -13.41 -5.99 1.66
C TYR A 333 -13.30 -7.49 1.99
N GLY A 334 -13.70 -8.35 1.04
CA GLY A 334 -13.67 -9.79 1.24
C GLY A 334 -14.52 -10.23 2.44
N SER A 335 -13.96 -11.00 3.35
CA SER A 335 -14.62 -11.50 4.57
C SER A 335 -14.97 -10.40 5.60
N LEU A 336 -14.49 -9.17 5.39
CA LEU A 336 -14.78 -7.99 6.24
C LEU A 336 -15.96 -7.15 5.73
N GLN A 337 -16.57 -7.53 4.61
CA GLN A 337 -17.74 -6.84 4.06
C GLN A 337 -18.90 -6.84 5.06
N GLY A 338 -19.48 -5.66 5.31
CA GLY A 338 -20.56 -5.46 6.28
C GLY A 338 -20.12 -5.41 7.74
N LYS A 339 -18.85 -5.72 8.06
CA LYS A 339 -18.34 -5.69 9.44
C LYS A 339 -17.70 -4.36 9.80
N LEU A 340 -17.15 -3.66 8.80
CA LEU A 340 -16.49 -2.37 8.97
C LEU A 340 -16.68 -1.49 7.72
N PHE A 341 -16.44 -0.20 7.88
CA PHE A 341 -16.19 0.75 6.80
C PHE A 341 -14.87 1.47 7.03
N ARG A 342 -14.34 2.11 5.98
CA ARG A 342 -12.98 2.66 6.02
C ARG A 342 -12.95 4.12 5.63
N LEU A 343 -12.29 4.92 6.45
CA LEU A 343 -11.94 6.31 6.22
C LEU A 343 -10.48 6.34 5.75
N ALA A 344 -10.25 6.62 4.48
CA ALA A 344 -8.89 6.68 3.95
C ALA A 344 -8.29 8.08 4.13
N HIS A 345 -6.98 8.09 4.31
CA HIS A 345 -6.16 9.29 4.39
C HIS A 345 -4.80 9.03 3.70
N MET A 346 -4.90 8.49 2.49
CA MET A 346 -3.78 8.14 1.62
C MET A 346 -3.40 9.28 0.67
N GLY A 347 -2.12 9.54 0.56
CA GLY A 347 -1.58 10.55 -0.36
C GLY A 347 -1.92 12.00 0.02
N PRO A 348 -1.30 12.97 -0.67
CA PRO A 348 -1.40 14.39 -0.27
C PRO A 348 -2.82 14.94 -0.30
N ALA A 349 -3.68 14.45 -1.19
CA ALA A 349 -5.05 14.94 -1.30
C ALA A 349 -5.94 14.52 -0.12
N GLN A 350 -5.73 13.33 0.43
CA GLN A 350 -6.52 12.80 1.54
C GLN A 350 -5.85 13.03 2.90
N ALA A 351 -4.52 12.95 2.98
CA ALA A 351 -3.75 13.15 4.21
C ALA A 351 -3.58 14.65 4.53
N HIS A 352 -4.70 15.37 4.65
CA HIS A 352 -4.74 16.82 4.90
C HIS A 352 -5.86 17.18 5.89
N PRO A 353 -5.63 18.11 6.83
CA PRO A 353 -6.63 18.50 7.85
C PRO A 353 -7.98 18.93 7.28
N THR A 354 -7.99 19.71 6.20
CA THR A 354 -9.24 20.18 5.55
C THR A 354 -10.04 19.02 5.00
N THR A 355 -9.37 18.03 4.39
CA THR A 355 -10.02 16.82 3.84
C THR A 355 -10.56 15.95 4.98
N LEU A 356 -9.79 15.76 6.05
CA LEU A 356 -10.23 15.01 7.22
C LEU A 356 -11.45 15.68 7.87
N ALA A 357 -11.43 17.02 8.06
CA ALA A 357 -12.56 17.75 8.61
C ALA A 357 -13.83 17.57 7.75
N ALA A 358 -13.72 17.68 6.42
CA ALA A 358 -14.83 17.44 5.50
C ALA A 358 -15.35 16.00 5.58
N GLN A 359 -14.45 15.01 5.64
CA GLN A 359 -14.80 13.59 5.76
C GLN A 359 -15.59 13.31 7.05
N LEU A 360 -15.10 13.80 8.20
CA LEU A 360 -15.76 13.61 9.50
C LEU A 360 -17.09 14.36 9.59
N ALA A 361 -17.14 15.60 9.14
CA ALA A 361 -18.40 16.37 9.13
C ALA A 361 -19.49 15.68 8.32
N VAL A 362 -19.13 15.11 7.16
CA VAL A 362 -20.08 14.36 6.32
C VAL A 362 -20.43 13.02 6.98
N LEU A 363 -19.48 12.35 7.61
CA LEU A 363 -19.73 11.11 8.37
C LEU A 363 -20.75 11.36 9.48
N GLU A 364 -20.51 12.35 10.35
CA GLU A 364 -21.42 12.74 11.46
C GLU A 364 -22.83 13.00 10.95
N ARG A 365 -22.95 13.84 9.92
CA ARG A 365 -24.25 14.18 9.37
C ARG A 365 -24.94 12.96 8.74
N SER A 366 -24.20 12.11 8.05
CA SER A 366 -24.75 10.91 7.42
C SER A 366 -25.20 9.86 8.44
N LEU A 367 -24.48 9.72 9.56
CA LEU A 367 -24.90 8.85 10.67
C LEU A 367 -26.26 9.28 11.22
N VAL A 368 -26.45 10.57 11.48
CA VAL A 368 -27.75 11.12 11.92
C VAL A 368 -28.85 10.87 10.88
N ASP A 369 -28.54 11.08 9.59
CA ASP A 369 -29.50 10.90 8.50
C ASP A 369 -29.97 9.44 8.32
N VAL A 370 -29.14 8.48 8.70
CA VAL A 370 -29.49 7.04 8.67
C VAL A 370 -30.02 6.51 10.00
N GLY A 371 -30.26 7.40 10.97
CA GLY A 371 -30.89 7.05 12.25
C GLY A 371 -29.92 6.62 13.34
N HIS A 372 -28.60 6.77 13.16
CA HIS A 372 -27.59 6.55 14.19
C HIS A 372 -27.19 7.88 14.82
N PRO A 373 -27.66 8.20 16.06
CA PRO A 373 -27.46 9.51 16.66
C PRO A 373 -26.02 9.71 17.12
N VAL A 374 -25.41 10.81 16.68
CA VAL A 374 -24.10 11.28 17.15
C VAL A 374 -24.14 12.78 17.44
N ALA A 375 -23.24 13.28 18.26
CA ALA A 375 -23.07 14.70 18.51
C ALA A 375 -22.38 15.37 17.31
N LEU A 376 -23.12 16.17 16.55
CA LEU A 376 -22.56 16.90 15.40
C LEU A 376 -21.43 17.85 15.84
N GLY A 377 -20.31 17.81 15.16
CA GLY A 377 -19.10 18.59 15.46
C GLY A 377 -18.16 17.91 16.46
N ALA A 378 -18.57 16.84 17.14
CA ALA A 378 -17.71 16.17 18.13
C ALA A 378 -16.50 15.49 17.50
N GLY A 379 -16.69 14.75 16.41
CA GLY A 379 -15.60 14.08 15.70
C GLY A 379 -14.65 15.08 15.04
N VAL A 380 -15.20 16.09 14.36
CA VAL A 380 -14.38 17.16 13.76
C VAL A 380 -13.59 17.90 14.84
N GLY A 381 -14.23 18.27 15.95
CA GLY A 381 -13.58 18.96 17.06
C GLY A 381 -12.42 18.15 17.66
N ALA A 382 -12.64 16.87 17.94
CA ALA A 382 -11.62 15.97 18.48
C ALA A 382 -10.45 15.75 17.50
N ALA A 383 -10.74 15.58 16.20
CA ALA A 383 -9.72 15.42 15.19
C ALA A 383 -8.86 16.69 15.06
N MET A 384 -9.47 17.89 15.02
CA MET A 384 -8.72 19.14 14.94
C MET A 384 -7.88 19.39 16.20
N ALA A 385 -8.37 19.01 17.37
CA ALA A 385 -7.60 19.09 18.60
C ALA A 385 -6.39 18.13 18.60
N ALA A 386 -6.56 16.92 18.06
CA ALA A 386 -5.48 15.92 17.94
C ALA A 386 -4.37 16.31 16.94
N LEU A 387 -4.67 17.15 15.96
CA LEU A 387 -3.67 17.66 14.99
C LEU A 387 -2.63 18.60 15.62
N GLY A 388 -2.96 19.22 16.76
CA GLY A 388 -2.03 20.11 17.45
C GLY A 388 -1.51 21.24 16.57
N ASN A 389 -0.17 21.34 16.46
CA ASN A 389 0.52 22.35 15.67
C ASN A 389 0.79 21.87 14.24
N TRP A 390 -0.23 21.38 13.52
CA TRP A 390 -0.08 21.09 12.09
C TRP A 390 0.48 22.30 11.35
N ASN A 391 1.53 22.08 10.58
CA ASN A 391 2.10 23.12 9.72
C ASN A 391 2.29 22.59 8.29
N ASP A 392 1.65 23.23 7.33
CA ASP A 392 1.73 22.86 5.91
C ASP A 392 3.02 23.40 5.25
N GLU A 393 3.56 24.50 5.78
CA GLU A 393 4.73 25.20 5.22
C GLU A 393 6.08 24.71 5.80
N ALA A 394 6.06 23.98 6.92
CA ALA A 394 7.30 23.58 7.60
C ALA A 394 7.92 22.33 6.99
#